data_d668c8d9e3796f3bca19e183c658781b
#
_entry.id   d668c8d9e3796f3bca19e183c658781b
#
_cell.length_a   1.000
_cell.length_b   1.000
_cell.length_c   1.000
_cell.angle_alpha   90.00
_cell.angle_beta   90.00
_cell.angle_gamma   90.00
#
_symmetry.space_group_name_H-M   'P 1'
#
loop_
_entity.id
_entity.type
_entity.pdbx_description
1 polymer ?
#
loop_
_entity_poly.entity_id
_entity_poly.type
_entity_poly.pdbx_seq_one_letter_code
_entity_poly.pdbx_strand_id
1 'polypeptide(L)'
;MLDPPGWIEMIPVDQILVEDRLRSVNPDHAALIAESFRTNGQMTPIEVRRDEAGKFVLVAGAHRLAAARLAEMDQIAASITDADEDQARLREIDENLCRRDLTELDRATFLAERKAVWIRLHPETAVTGRKKLKTNLSLIPTFAEDAAERLGLSARSVDRAIRRNNAIADDVKAMLAHSKWADNGSVLDGLTKLLGDQQRRAAQALTREDNPARNLAAAIAEFTPRPKGAAAAEAAQEYERLINSWRKARQAARRRFIDFLVAEGEIGGER
;
A
#
# COMPACT_ATOMS: atom_id res chain seq x y z
N MET A 1 20.59 17.62 7.12
CA MET A 1 20.62 19.10 7.25
C MET A 1 19.35 19.56 6.57
N LEU A 2 18.40 20.16 7.28
CA LEU A 2 17.21 20.72 6.65
C LEU A 2 17.66 21.95 5.87
N ASP A 3 17.41 21.98 4.55
CA ASP A 3 17.64 23.16 3.74
C ASP A 3 16.92 24.35 4.37
N PRO A 4 17.49 25.56 4.34
CA PRO A 4 16.79 26.74 4.85
C PRO A 4 15.46 26.89 4.12
N PRO A 5 14.40 27.37 4.78
CA PRO A 5 13.12 27.57 4.12
C PRO A 5 13.34 28.49 2.90
N GLY A 6 12.98 27.99 1.73
CA GLY A 6 12.95 28.79 0.52
C GLY A 6 12.07 30.03 0.75
N TRP A 7 12.38 31.17 0.12
CA TRP A 7 11.54 32.36 0.25
C TRP A 7 10.11 32.06 -0.24
N ILE A 8 9.14 32.64 0.46
CA ILE A 8 7.74 32.53 0.09
C ILE A 8 7.41 33.63 -0.92
N GLU A 9 6.82 33.24 -2.04
CA GLU A 9 6.38 34.14 -3.10
C GLU A 9 4.89 33.88 -3.41
N MET A 10 4.17 34.93 -3.76
CA MET A 10 2.81 34.81 -4.28
C MET A 10 2.85 34.52 -5.77
N ILE A 11 2.41 33.34 -6.16
CA ILE A 11 2.47 32.86 -7.54
C ILE A 11 1.07 32.76 -8.11
N PRO A 12 0.82 33.22 -9.36
CA PRO A 12 -0.45 33.01 -10.04
C PRO A 12 -0.81 31.53 -10.12
N VAL A 13 -2.03 31.18 -9.72
CA VAL A 13 -2.51 29.78 -9.62
C VAL A 13 -2.51 29.07 -10.97
N ASP A 14 -2.74 29.80 -12.05
CA ASP A 14 -2.74 29.32 -13.44
C ASP A 14 -1.34 29.04 -13.99
N GLN A 15 -0.28 29.62 -13.41
CA GLN A 15 1.12 29.40 -13.82
C GLN A 15 1.75 28.16 -13.18
N ILE A 16 1.04 27.48 -12.28
CA ILE A 16 1.56 26.32 -11.59
C ILE A 16 1.16 25.04 -12.33
N LEU A 17 2.16 24.38 -12.90
CA LEU A 17 2.01 23.08 -13.56
C LEU A 17 1.93 21.96 -12.52
N VAL A 18 1.06 21.00 -12.83
CA VAL A 18 0.94 19.76 -12.04
C VAL A 18 1.34 18.61 -12.98
N GLU A 19 2.49 18.03 -12.75
CA GLU A 19 2.98 16.86 -13.47
C GLU A 19 2.38 15.57 -12.89
N ASP A 20 2.72 14.41 -13.49
CA ASP A 20 2.21 13.10 -13.08
C ASP A 20 2.34 12.87 -11.57
N ARG A 21 1.20 12.77 -10.92
CA ARG A 21 1.09 12.57 -9.49
C ARG A 21 0.78 11.12 -9.15
N LEU A 22 1.47 10.59 -8.14
CA LEU A 22 1.25 9.25 -7.61
C LEU A 22 -0.16 9.07 -7.01
N ARG A 23 -0.77 10.15 -6.58
CA ARG A 23 -2.10 10.15 -5.97
C ARG A 23 -2.97 11.26 -6.56
N SER A 24 -4.21 10.91 -6.89
CA SER A 24 -5.23 11.87 -7.27
C SER A 24 -5.64 12.76 -6.09
N VAL A 25 -6.00 14.00 -6.37
CA VAL A 25 -6.56 14.92 -5.38
C VAL A 25 -7.96 14.44 -4.99
N ASN A 26 -8.23 14.33 -3.69
CA ASN A 26 -9.57 14.07 -3.19
C ASN A 26 -10.40 15.36 -3.26
N PRO A 27 -11.50 15.40 -4.05
CA PRO A 27 -12.30 16.62 -4.24
C PRO A 27 -12.95 17.12 -2.97
N ASP A 28 -13.46 16.24 -2.11
CA ASP A 28 -14.10 16.62 -0.85
C ASP A 28 -13.11 17.28 0.10
N HIS A 29 -11.89 16.73 0.19
CA HIS A 29 -10.84 17.32 1.00
C HIS A 29 -10.38 18.68 0.44
N ALA A 30 -10.28 18.82 -0.88
CA ALA A 30 -9.97 20.10 -1.51
C ALA A 30 -11.06 21.15 -1.24
N ALA A 31 -12.35 20.76 -1.26
CA ALA A 31 -13.46 21.64 -0.94
C ALA A 31 -13.43 22.14 0.50
N LEU A 32 -13.12 21.29 1.47
CA LEU A 32 -12.95 21.68 2.87
C LEU A 32 -11.81 22.69 3.06
N ILE A 33 -10.69 22.51 2.37
CA ILE A 33 -9.57 23.44 2.39
C ILE A 33 -9.96 24.76 1.71
N ALA A 34 -10.72 24.73 0.61
CA ALA A 34 -11.19 25.94 -0.07
C ALA A 34 -12.07 26.80 0.85
N GLU A 35 -12.95 26.19 1.63
CA GLU A 35 -13.76 26.90 2.61
C GLU A 35 -12.90 27.53 3.72
N SER A 36 -11.87 26.81 4.18
CA SER A 36 -10.90 27.36 5.11
C SER A 36 -10.12 28.53 4.51
N PHE A 37 -9.77 28.48 3.22
CA PHE A 37 -9.07 29.58 2.52
C PHE A 37 -9.91 30.85 2.44
N ARG A 38 -11.23 30.72 2.20
CA ARG A 38 -12.16 31.87 2.19
C ARG A 38 -12.28 32.54 3.56
N THR A 39 -12.24 31.72 4.62
CA THR A 39 -12.45 32.22 6.00
C THR A 39 -11.16 32.72 6.65
N ASN A 40 -10.06 31.98 6.51
CA ASN A 40 -8.82 32.19 7.28
C ASN A 40 -7.63 32.58 6.38
N GLY A 41 -7.79 32.59 5.06
CA GLY A 41 -6.67 32.68 4.12
C GLY A 41 -5.80 31.42 4.11
N GLN A 42 -4.77 31.44 3.28
CA GLN A 42 -3.80 30.36 3.20
C GLN A 42 -2.80 30.45 4.38
N MET A 43 -2.80 29.44 5.25
CA MET A 43 -1.90 29.40 6.42
C MET A 43 -0.54 28.74 6.10
N THR A 44 -0.52 27.78 5.19
CA THR A 44 0.68 27.02 4.84
C THR A 44 0.95 27.11 3.35
N PRO A 45 2.15 27.58 2.92
CA PRO A 45 2.49 27.67 1.50
C PRO A 45 2.53 26.30 0.86
N ILE A 46 2.29 26.24 -0.46
CA ILE A 46 2.63 25.08 -1.28
C ILE A 46 4.13 25.06 -1.55
N GLU A 47 4.68 23.96 -2.04
CA GLU A 47 6.07 23.88 -2.48
C GLU A 47 6.12 23.74 -4.01
N VAL A 48 6.93 24.57 -4.67
CA VAL A 48 7.13 24.55 -6.10
C VAL A 48 8.61 24.59 -6.44
N ARG A 49 8.99 24.04 -7.59
CA ARG A 49 10.30 24.22 -8.22
C ARG A 49 10.16 24.98 -9.52
N ARG A 50 11.26 25.53 -10.02
CA ARG A 50 11.33 26.00 -11.41
C ARG A 50 11.82 24.87 -12.31
N ASP A 51 11.18 24.66 -13.45
CA ASP A 51 11.69 23.80 -14.51
C ASP A 51 12.79 24.51 -15.32
N GLU A 52 13.39 23.80 -16.27
CA GLU A 52 14.41 24.36 -17.16
C GLU A 52 13.92 25.54 -18.01
N ALA A 53 12.62 25.64 -18.26
CA ALA A 53 11.96 26.73 -18.96
C ALA A 53 11.56 27.90 -18.04
N GLY A 54 11.87 27.79 -16.72
CA GLY A 54 11.52 28.78 -15.70
C GLY A 54 10.07 28.76 -15.24
N LYS A 55 9.29 27.73 -15.63
CA LYS A 55 7.90 27.56 -15.19
C LYS A 55 7.85 26.97 -13.79
N PHE A 56 6.80 27.27 -13.05
CA PHE A 56 6.57 26.70 -11.74
C PHE A 56 5.93 25.31 -11.84
N VAL A 57 6.57 24.32 -11.24
CA VAL A 57 6.07 22.95 -11.13
C VAL A 57 5.79 22.63 -9.68
N LEU A 58 4.60 22.10 -9.40
CA LEU A 58 4.19 21.76 -8.05
C LEU A 58 4.98 20.57 -7.50
N VAL A 59 5.64 20.75 -6.35
CA VAL A 59 6.34 19.70 -5.60
C VAL A 59 5.41 19.12 -4.52
N ALA A 60 4.87 19.96 -3.63
CA ALA A 60 3.98 19.54 -2.56
C ALA A 60 2.78 20.48 -2.37
N GLY A 61 1.63 19.93 -1.94
CA GLY A 61 0.43 20.71 -1.65
C GLY A 61 -0.67 20.64 -2.72
N ALA A 62 -0.83 19.53 -3.43
CA ALA A 62 -1.82 19.36 -4.50
C ALA A 62 -3.26 19.67 -4.05
N HIS A 63 -3.67 19.25 -2.84
CA HIS A 63 -4.99 19.60 -2.30
C HIS A 63 -5.14 21.12 -2.04
N ARG A 64 -4.07 21.77 -1.59
CA ARG A 64 -4.06 23.24 -1.39
C ARG A 64 -4.14 24.01 -2.71
N LEU A 65 -3.43 23.55 -3.76
CA LEU A 65 -3.53 24.15 -5.08
C LEU A 65 -4.93 23.93 -5.69
N ALA A 66 -5.50 22.74 -5.55
CA ALA A 66 -6.88 22.46 -5.97
C ALA A 66 -7.89 23.31 -5.20
N ALA A 67 -7.70 23.48 -3.90
CA ALA A 67 -8.52 24.34 -3.05
C ALA A 67 -8.44 25.82 -3.46
N ALA A 68 -7.24 26.30 -3.80
CA ALA A 68 -7.08 27.69 -4.30
C ALA A 68 -7.85 27.90 -5.61
N ARG A 69 -7.85 26.92 -6.52
CA ARG A 69 -8.66 26.95 -7.76
C ARG A 69 -10.16 26.96 -7.45
N LEU A 70 -10.63 26.14 -6.50
CA LEU A 70 -12.03 26.09 -6.06
C LEU A 70 -12.46 27.37 -5.30
N ALA A 71 -11.53 28.03 -4.65
CA ALA A 71 -11.76 29.29 -3.95
C ALA A 71 -11.60 30.51 -4.87
N GLU A 72 -11.33 30.31 -6.17
CA GLU A 72 -11.12 31.34 -7.19
C GLU A 72 -10.03 32.35 -6.80
N MET A 73 -8.94 31.85 -6.18
CA MET A 73 -7.79 32.69 -5.80
C MET A 73 -6.93 32.97 -7.03
N ASP A 74 -6.58 34.25 -7.26
CA ASP A 74 -5.67 34.64 -8.34
C ASP A 74 -4.24 34.15 -8.10
N GLN A 75 -3.80 34.18 -6.83
CA GLN A 75 -2.45 33.83 -6.41
C GLN A 75 -2.48 32.94 -5.17
N ILE A 76 -1.41 32.16 -5.03
CA ILE A 76 -1.19 31.28 -3.88
C ILE A 76 0.22 31.47 -3.33
N ALA A 77 0.37 31.47 -2.01
CA ALA A 77 1.70 31.51 -1.39
C ALA A 77 2.43 30.18 -1.64
N ALA A 78 3.61 30.27 -2.17
CA ALA A 78 4.46 29.13 -2.51
C ALA A 78 5.88 29.33 -1.99
N SER A 79 6.48 28.28 -1.46
CA SER A 79 7.91 28.19 -1.19
C SER A 79 8.61 27.64 -2.43
N ILE A 80 9.59 28.40 -2.95
CA ILE A 80 10.36 27.99 -4.12
C ILE A 80 11.57 27.18 -3.65
N THR A 81 11.72 25.98 -4.17
CA THR A 81 12.86 25.11 -3.90
C THR A 81 13.77 24.97 -5.13
N ASP A 82 15.06 24.92 -4.90
CA ASP A 82 16.08 24.65 -5.93
C ASP A 82 16.30 23.15 -6.15
N ALA A 83 15.40 22.31 -5.59
CA ALA A 83 15.47 20.86 -5.78
C ALA A 83 15.36 20.50 -7.26
N ASP A 84 16.23 19.62 -7.74
CA ASP A 84 16.06 18.99 -9.05
C ASP A 84 14.82 18.10 -9.07
N GLU A 85 14.48 17.58 -10.26
CA GLU A 85 13.29 16.76 -10.47
C GLU A 85 13.26 15.53 -9.56
N ASP A 86 14.38 14.81 -9.45
CA ASP A 86 14.49 13.60 -8.62
C ASP A 86 14.41 13.92 -7.12
N GLN A 87 15.01 15.01 -6.68
CA GLN A 87 14.91 15.48 -5.29
C GLN A 87 13.49 15.94 -4.95
N ALA A 88 12.84 16.66 -5.86
CA ALA A 88 11.46 17.09 -5.70
C ALA A 88 10.53 15.87 -5.64
N ARG A 89 10.74 14.88 -6.51
CA ARG A 89 9.97 13.63 -6.51
C ARG A 89 10.17 12.83 -5.22
N LEU A 90 11.38 12.78 -4.72
CA LEU A 90 11.68 12.11 -3.44
C LEU A 90 10.95 12.76 -2.28
N ARG A 91 10.90 14.11 -2.22
CA ARG A 91 10.15 14.86 -1.19
C ARG A 91 8.65 14.58 -1.26
N GLU A 92 8.07 14.57 -2.47
CA GLU A 92 6.66 14.22 -2.66
C GLU A 92 6.35 12.82 -2.14
N ILE A 93 7.19 11.85 -2.45
CA ILE A 93 7.03 10.46 -2.00
C ILE A 93 7.17 10.37 -0.48
N ASP A 94 8.16 11.02 0.11
CA ASP A 94 8.41 11.01 1.56
C ASP A 94 7.27 11.66 2.33
N GLU A 95 6.68 12.78 1.85
CA GLU A 95 5.47 13.39 2.42
C GLU A 95 4.31 12.38 2.44
N ASN A 96 4.07 11.71 1.31
CA ASN A 96 2.98 10.74 1.22
C ASN A 96 3.22 9.52 2.13
N LEU A 97 4.45 9.02 2.22
CA LEU A 97 4.80 7.88 3.09
C LEU A 97 4.64 8.16 4.60
N CYS A 98 4.73 9.43 5.01
CA CYS A 98 4.49 9.85 6.40
C CYS A 98 3.01 9.88 6.80
N ARG A 99 2.08 9.71 5.88
CA ARG A 99 0.64 9.76 6.17
C ARG A 99 0.19 8.51 6.90
N ARG A 100 -0.81 8.67 7.78
CA ARG A 100 -1.37 7.57 8.58
C ARG A 100 -2.43 6.75 7.84
N ASP A 101 -3.01 7.28 6.78
CA ASP A 101 -4.12 6.70 6.02
C ASP A 101 -3.68 5.86 4.81
N LEU A 102 -2.39 5.56 4.69
CA LEU A 102 -1.86 4.72 3.60
C LEU A 102 -2.22 3.26 3.82
N THR A 103 -2.80 2.65 2.78
CA THR A 103 -2.95 1.20 2.73
C THR A 103 -1.58 0.51 2.54
N GLU A 104 -1.52 -0.79 2.81
CA GLU A 104 -0.33 -1.60 2.54
C GLU A 104 0.04 -1.63 1.04
N LEU A 105 -0.98 -1.50 0.15
CA LEU A 105 -0.77 -1.43 -1.30
C LEU A 105 -0.19 -0.06 -1.71
N ASP A 106 -0.72 1.05 -1.18
CA ASP A 106 -0.18 2.39 -1.41
C ASP A 106 1.27 2.48 -0.95
N ARG A 107 1.54 2.00 0.27
CA ARG A 107 2.89 1.94 0.83
C ARG A 107 3.85 1.15 -0.05
N ALA A 108 3.39 0.04 -0.63
CA ALA A 108 4.20 -0.76 -1.56
C ALA A 108 4.55 0.02 -2.82
N THR A 109 3.59 0.75 -3.39
CA THR A 109 3.77 1.58 -4.58
C THR A 109 4.74 2.73 -4.32
N PHE A 110 4.53 3.50 -3.24
CA PHE A 110 5.40 4.62 -2.89
C PHE A 110 6.84 4.18 -2.58
N LEU A 111 7.03 3.07 -1.87
CA LEU A 111 8.37 2.55 -1.57
C LEU A 111 9.10 2.03 -2.82
N ALA A 112 8.38 1.44 -3.77
CA ALA A 112 8.98 1.01 -5.03
C ALA A 112 9.44 2.22 -5.86
N GLU A 113 8.63 3.27 -5.92
CA GLU A 113 8.97 4.49 -6.64
C GLU A 113 10.10 5.27 -5.96
N ARG A 114 10.05 5.39 -4.62
CA ARG A 114 11.15 5.95 -3.85
C ARG A 114 12.47 5.25 -4.18
N LYS A 115 12.44 3.91 -4.29
CA LYS A 115 13.62 3.14 -4.68
C LYS A 115 14.11 3.48 -6.08
N ALA A 116 13.20 3.66 -7.04
CA ALA A 116 13.58 4.02 -8.41
C ALA A 116 14.27 5.39 -8.47
N VAL A 117 13.73 6.39 -7.76
CA VAL A 117 14.33 7.72 -7.64
C VAL A 117 15.69 7.64 -6.93
N TRP A 118 15.75 6.91 -5.81
CA TRP A 118 16.97 6.77 -5.01
C TRP A 118 18.11 6.14 -5.82
N ILE A 119 17.82 5.14 -6.67
CA ILE A 119 18.83 4.54 -7.56
C ILE A 119 19.35 5.54 -8.60
N ARG A 120 18.51 6.46 -9.09
CA ARG A 120 18.96 7.52 -10.02
C ARG A 120 19.89 8.52 -9.33
N LEU A 121 19.58 8.87 -8.09
CA LEU A 121 20.42 9.76 -7.27
C LEU A 121 21.70 9.09 -6.75
N HIS A 122 21.70 7.74 -6.65
CA HIS A 122 22.81 6.95 -6.12
C HIS A 122 23.19 5.80 -7.07
N PRO A 123 23.64 6.09 -8.31
CA PRO A 123 23.94 5.08 -9.32
C PRO A 123 25.02 4.09 -8.88
N GLU A 124 25.91 4.49 -7.97
CA GLU A 124 26.94 3.64 -7.36
C GLU A 124 26.35 2.46 -6.58
N THR A 125 25.11 2.56 -6.11
CA THR A 125 24.45 1.50 -5.36
C THR A 125 23.76 0.46 -6.23
N ALA A 126 23.50 0.77 -7.50
CA ALA A 126 22.89 -0.12 -8.48
C ALA A 126 23.80 -1.29 -8.87
N VAL A 127 25.12 -1.15 -8.72
CA VAL A 127 26.14 -2.12 -9.17
C VAL A 127 26.35 -3.28 -8.17
N THR A 128 25.82 -3.21 -6.98
CA THR A 128 26.04 -4.24 -5.95
C THR A 128 25.04 -5.41 -6.02
N GLY A 129 25.04 -6.13 -7.14
CA GLY A 129 24.65 -7.53 -7.18
C GLY A 129 25.66 -8.38 -6.39
N ARG A 130 25.30 -8.83 -5.18
CA ARG A 130 25.91 -9.95 -4.41
C ARG A 130 27.39 -9.97 -4.03
N LYS A 131 28.20 -8.99 -4.34
CA LYS A 131 29.56 -8.89 -3.79
C LYS A 131 29.71 -7.55 -3.08
N LYS A 132 29.66 -7.54 -1.74
CA LYS A 132 30.27 -6.47 -0.95
C LYS A 132 31.74 -6.40 -1.37
N LEU A 133 32.06 -5.54 -2.32
CA LEU A 133 33.44 -5.15 -2.50
C LEU A 133 33.88 -4.50 -1.20
N LYS A 134 34.97 -5.00 -0.60
CA LYS A 134 35.62 -4.47 0.60
C LYS A 134 36.32 -3.14 0.26
N THR A 135 35.59 -2.16 -0.21
CA THR A 135 36.08 -0.81 -0.50
C THR A 135 35.08 0.19 0.12
N ASN A 136 35.48 1.43 0.30
CA ASN A 136 34.80 2.54 1.00
C ASN A 136 33.27 2.74 0.73
N LEU A 137 32.64 1.90 -0.09
CA LEU A 137 31.18 1.82 -0.29
C LEU A 137 30.42 1.31 0.93
N SER A 138 31.09 0.80 1.97
CA SER A 138 30.40 0.36 3.20
C SER A 138 29.85 1.51 4.06
N LEU A 139 30.05 2.77 3.64
CA LEU A 139 29.52 3.96 4.31
C LEU A 139 28.19 4.43 3.74
N ILE A 140 27.78 3.95 2.55
CA ILE A 140 26.48 4.30 1.96
C ILE A 140 25.48 3.23 2.38
N PRO A 141 24.41 3.58 3.10
CA PRO A 141 23.36 2.64 3.47
C PRO A 141 22.71 2.07 2.21
N THR A 142 22.21 0.85 2.29
CA THR A 142 21.33 0.31 1.25
C THR A 142 20.03 1.10 1.23
N PHE A 143 19.32 1.13 0.09
CA PHE A 143 18.00 1.76 0.04
C PHE A 143 17.06 1.30 1.17
N ALA A 144 17.06 0.01 1.47
CA ALA A 144 16.18 -0.52 2.51
C ALA A 144 16.55 -0.03 3.92
N GLU A 145 17.83 0.20 4.19
CA GLU A 145 18.33 0.77 5.45
C GLU A 145 17.98 2.26 5.55
N ASP A 146 18.22 3.05 4.48
CA ASP A 146 17.86 4.49 4.44
C ASP A 146 16.35 4.69 4.61
N ALA A 147 15.54 3.96 3.85
CA ALA A 147 14.09 4.05 3.94
C ALA A 147 13.56 3.57 5.30
N ALA A 148 14.14 2.54 5.88
CA ALA A 148 13.77 2.03 7.19
C ALA A 148 14.01 3.06 8.29
N GLU A 149 15.18 3.69 8.29
CA GLU A 149 15.55 4.72 9.27
C GLU A 149 14.62 5.94 9.18
N ARG A 150 14.39 6.47 7.96
CA ARG A 150 13.54 7.65 7.74
C ARG A 150 12.08 7.44 8.09
N LEU A 151 11.54 6.24 7.83
CA LEU A 151 10.13 5.94 7.97
C LEU A 151 9.78 5.19 9.26
N GLY A 152 10.76 4.89 10.11
CA GLY A 152 10.55 4.10 11.33
C GLY A 152 10.11 2.66 11.04
N LEU A 153 10.54 2.08 9.91
CA LEU A 153 10.22 0.73 9.48
C LEU A 153 11.41 -0.22 9.68
N SER A 154 11.20 -1.53 9.51
CA SER A 154 12.32 -2.45 9.35
C SER A 154 12.72 -2.58 7.87
N ALA A 155 14.01 -2.77 7.57
CA ALA A 155 14.49 -3.02 6.22
C ALA A 155 13.75 -4.20 5.54
N ARG A 156 13.41 -5.24 6.33
CA ARG A 156 12.61 -6.38 5.87
C ARG A 156 11.18 -5.97 5.45
N SER A 157 10.56 -5.00 6.14
CA SER A 157 9.25 -4.48 5.78
C SER A 157 9.31 -3.69 4.48
N VAL A 158 10.36 -2.89 4.29
CA VAL A 158 10.62 -2.15 3.05
C VAL A 158 10.78 -3.12 1.87
N ASP A 159 11.65 -4.13 2.00
CA ASP A 159 11.85 -5.13 0.95
C ASP A 159 10.57 -5.92 0.62
N ARG A 160 9.75 -6.22 1.62
CA ARG A 160 8.46 -6.89 1.43
C ARG A 160 7.50 -6.02 0.63
N ALA A 161 7.38 -4.74 0.97
CA ALA A 161 6.53 -3.80 0.27
C ALA A 161 6.95 -3.65 -1.21
N ILE A 162 8.23 -3.47 -1.48
CA ILE A 162 8.76 -3.40 -2.84
C ILE A 162 8.47 -4.69 -3.62
N ARG A 163 8.62 -5.86 -2.99
CA ARG A 163 8.30 -7.15 -3.62
C ARG A 163 6.83 -7.24 -4.00
N ARG A 164 5.91 -6.78 -3.13
CA ARG A 164 4.47 -6.72 -3.42
C ARG A 164 4.22 -5.87 -4.67
N ASN A 165 4.77 -4.66 -4.72
CA ASN A 165 4.59 -3.78 -5.87
C ASN A 165 5.10 -4.39 -7.18
N ASN A 166 6.28 -5.03 -7.15
CA ASN A 166 6.92 -5.59 -8.35
C ASN A 166 6.28 -6.89 -8.83
N ALA A 167 5.67 -7.67 -7.93
CA ALA A 167 5.13 -8.99 -8.25
C ALA A 167 3.62 -8.95 -8.56
N ILE A 168 2.89 -7.94 -8.09
CA ILE A 168 1.46 -7.78 -8.36
C ILE A 168 1.29 -6.93 -9.63
N ALA A 169 0.52 -7.43 -10.60
CA ALA A 169 0.27 -6.73 -11.85
C ALA A 169 -0.50 -5.41 -11.61
N ASP A 170 -0.26 -4.39 -12.44
CA ASP A 170 -0.82 -3.05 -12.23
C ASP A 170 -2.34 -3.02 -12.32
N ASP A 171 -2.93 -3.79 -13.23
CA ASP A 171 -4.37 -3.96 -13.32
C ASP A 171 -4.98 -4.62 -12.07
N VAL A 172 -4.26 -5.55 -11.44
CA VAL A 172 -4.66 -6.17 -10.17
C VAL A 172 -4.55 -5.16 -9.02
N LYS A 173 -3.50 -4.33 -8.99
CA LYS A 173 -3.38 -3.23 -8.02
C LYS A 173 -4.56 -2.26 -8.13
N ALA A 174 -4.93 -1.89 -9.35
CA ALA A 174 -6.08 -1.01 -9.60
C ALA A 174 -7.41 -1.61 -9.11
N MET A 175 -7.64 -2.91 -9.32
CA MET A 175 -8.83 -3.61 -8.81
C MET A 175 -8.92 -3.60 -7.28
N LEU A 176 -7.77 -3.66 -6.60
CA LEU A 176 -7.70 -3.75 -5.14
C LEU A 176 -7.70 -2.39 -4.44
N ALA A 177 -7.28 -1.32 -5.12
CA ALA A 177 -6.99 -0.01 -4.54
C ALA A 177 -8.11 0.57 -3.66
N HIS A 178 -9.39 0.37 -4.04
CA HIS A 178 -10.55 0.89 -3.31
C HIS A 178 -11.27 -0.19 -2.49
N SER A 179 -10.62 -1.33 -2.24
CA SER A 179 -11.18 -2.43 -1.47
C SER A 179 -10.48 -2.60 -0.12
N LYS A 180 -11.15 -3.27 0.82
CA LYS A 180 -10.55 -3.68 2.10
C LYS A 180 -9.27 -4.53 1.94
N TRP A 181 -9.03 -5.07 0.76
CA TRP A 181 -7.90 -5.94 0.47
C TRP A 181 -6.62 -5.14 0.20
N ALA A 182 -6.73 -3.85 -0.14
CA ALA A 182 -5.58 -2.96 -0.31
C ALA A 182 -4.73 -2.87 0.97
N ASP A 183 -5.38 -2.95 2.14
CA ASP A 183 -4.69 -2.89 3.45
C ASP A 183 -4.43 -4.28 4.06
N ASN A 184 -4.71 -5.35 3.32
CA ASN A 184 -4.48 -6.71 3.81
C ASN A 184 -3.14 -7.28 3.33
N GLY A 185 -2.09 -7.07 4.13
CA GLY A 185 -0.74 -7.53 3.81
C GLY A 185 -0.61 -9.02 3.56
N SER A 186 -1.44 -9.87 4.21
CA SER A 186 -1.42 -11.32 4.00
C SER A 186 -1.98 -11.71 2.63
N VAL A 187 -3.04 -11.03 2.17
CA VAL A 187 -3.60 -11.21 0.83
C VAL A 187 -2.61 -10.75 -0.22
N LEU A 188 -2.01 -9.58 -0.04
CA LEU A 188 -0.99 -9.06 -0.96
C LEU A 188 0.21 -10.00 -1.06
N ASP A 189 0.73 -10.50 0.07
CA ASP A 189 1.82 -11.50 0.08
C ASP A 189 1.42 -12.83 -0.61
N GLY A 190 0.16 -13.22 -0.50
CA GLY A 190 -0.38 -14.39 -1.18
C GLY A 190 -0.45 -14.19 -2.70
N LEU A 191 -0.92 -13.02 -3.14
CA LEU A 191 -0.98 -12.68 -4.57
C LEU A 191 0.40 -12.68 -5.24
N THR A 192 1.47 -12.27 -4.53
CA THR A 192 2.83 -12.31 -5.10
C THR A 192 3.31 -13.70 -5.49
N LYS A 193 2.63 -14.77 -5.05
CA LYS A 193 2.98 -16.16 -5.34
C LYS A 193 2.23 -16.72 -6.54
N LEU A 194 1.26 -15.98 -7.07
CA LEU A 194 0.41 -16.38 -8.18
C LEU A 194 0.95 -15.85 -9.51
N LEU A 195 0.65 -16.55 -10.60
CA LEU A 195 0.89 -16.06 -11.96
C LEU A 195 -0.11 -14.94 -12.30
N GLY A 196 0.23 -14.06 -13.24
CA GLY A 196 -0.58 -12.88 -13.56
C GLY A 196 -2.08 -13.15 -13.81
N ASP A 197 -2.40 -14.20 -14.58
CA ASP A 197 -3.80 -14.59 -14.82
C ASP A 197 -4.50 -15.10 -13.56
N GLN A 198 -3.79 -15.81 -12.71
CA GLN A 198 -4.30 -16.25 -11.41
C GLN A 198 -4.51 -15.07 -10.45
N GLN A 199 -3.60 -14.07 -10.48
CA GLN A 199 -3.77 -12.84 -9.72
C GLN A 199 -5.06 -12.12 -10.10
N ARG A 200 -5.32 -11.96 -11.42
CA ARG A 200 -6.54 -11.31 -11.94
C ARG A 200 -7.81 -12.03 -11.49
N ARG A 201 -7.85 -13.36 -11.67
CA ARG A 201 -8.99 -14.19 -11.23
C ARG A 201 -9.22 -14.08 -9.73
N ALA A 202 -8.15 -14.14 -8.94
CA ALA A 202 -8.26 -14.00 -7.48
C ALA A 202 -8.75 -12.61 -7.07
N ALA A 203 -8.22 -11.54 -7.69
CA ALA A 203 -8.66 -10.17 -7.42
C ALA A 203 -10.13 -9.97 -7.78
N GLN A 204 -10.56 -10.42 -8.97
CA GLN A 204 -11.96 -10.37 -9.38
C GLN A 204 -12.88 -11.11 -8.40
N ALA A 205 -12.51 -12.32 -7.95
CA ALA A 205 -13.29 -13.07 -6.98
C ALA A 205 -13.37 -12.36 -5.62
N LEU A 206 -12.31 -11.64 -5.22
CA LEU A 206 -12.25 -10.90 -3.94
C LEU A 206 -13.04 -9.58 -3.98
N THR A 207 -13.14 -8.93 -5.15
CA THR A 207 -13.68 -7.56 -5.28
C THR A 207 -15.04 -7.48 -5.95
N ARG A 208 -15.56 -8.57 -6.52
CA ARG A 208 -16.89 -8.59 -7.14
C ARG A 208 -17.99 -8.23 -6.13
N GLU A 209 -19.03 -7.56 -6.58
CA GLU A 209 -20.15 -7.12 -5.75
C GLU A 209 -21.01 -8.32 -5.30
N ASP A 210 -21.32 -9.22 -6.22
CA ASP A 210 -22.12 -10.40 -5.94
C ASP A 210 -21.28 -11.55 -5.39
N ASN A 211 -21.54 -11.95 -4.15
CA ASN A 211 -20.91 -13.09 -3.47
C ASN A 211 -19.36 -13.05 -3.54
N PRO A 212 -18.71 -12.01 -3.00
CA PRO A 212 -17.26 -11.92 -3.01
C PRO A 212 -16.61 -13.05 -2.21
N ALA A 213 -15.45 -13.52 -2.68
CA ALA A 213 -14.70 -14.53 -1.95
C ALA A 213 -14.31 -14.02 -0.56
N ARG A 214 -14.55 -14.82 0.47
CA ARG A 214 -14.30 -14.44 1.88
C ARG A 214 -12.83 -14.24 2.24
N ASN A 215 -11.93 -14.82 1.48
CA ASN A 215 -10.47 -14.72 1.62
C ASN A 215 -9.77 -15.20 0.33
N LEU A 216 -8.44 -15.01 0.27
CA LEU A 216 -7.63 -15.40 -0.90
C LEU A 216 -7.67 -16.91 -1.19
N ALA A 217 -7.71 -17.76 -0.17
CA ALA A 217 -7.77 -19.21 -0.37
C ALA A 217 -9.09 -19.62 -1.05
N ALA A 218 -10.21 -19.02 -0.66
CA ALA A 218 -11.50 -19.25 -1.30
C ALA A 218 -11.49 -18.74 -2.75
N ALA A 219 -10.91 -17.56 -3.01
CA ALA A 219 -10.76 -17.03 -4.36
C ALA A 219 -9.93 -17.95 -5.26
N ILE A 220 -8.83 -18.50 -4.76
CA ILE A 220 -7.97 -19.44 -5.50
C ILE A 220 -8.71 -20.75 -5.77
N ALA A 221 -9.50 -21.25 -4.82
CA ALA A 221 -10.25 -22.49 -4.96
C ALA A 221 -11.28 -22.46 -6.10
N GLU A 222 -11.76 -21.28 -6.50
CA GLU A 222 -12.73 -21.13 -7.60
C GLU A 222 -12.15 -21.54 -8.97
N PHE A 223 -10.84 -21.37 -9.17
CA PHE A 223 -10.19 -21.67 -10.45
C PHE A 223 -9.13 -22.76 -10.38
N THR A 224 -8.86 -23.29 -9.19
CA THR A 224 -7.92 -24.41 -9.01
C THR A 224 -8.72 -25.72 -9.04
N PRO A 225 -8.45 -26.63 -9.98
CA PRO A 225 -9.11 -27.92 -9.99
C PRO A 225 -8.85 -28.67 -8.67
N ARG A 226 -9.92 -29.12 -8.02
CA ARG A 226 -9.75 -30.01 -6.87
C ARG A 226 -9.08 -31.30 -7.30
N PRO A 227 -7.95 -31.71 -6.68
CA PRO A 227 -7.33 -32.99 -6.98
C PRO A 227 -8.34 -34.15 -6.78
N LYS A 228 -8.32 -35.13 -7.65
CA LYS A 228 -9.12 -36.35 -7.45
C LYS A 228 -8.75 -36.95 -6.09
N GLY A 229 -9.73 -37.10 -5.20
CA GLY A 229 -9.51 -37.57 -3.83
C GLY A 229 -9.35 -36.48 -2.75
N ALA A 230 -9.35 -35.18 -3.09
CA ALA A 230 -9.24 -34.10 -2.12
C ALA A 230 -10.34 -34.15 -1.07
N ALA A 231 -11.57 -34.49 -1.46
CA ALA A 231 -12.69 -34.65 -0.52
C ALA A 231 -12.45 -35.75 0.54
N ALA A 232 -11.85 -36.86 0.13
CA ALA A 232 -11.49 -37.94 1.05
C ALA A 232 -10.34 -37.53 1.99
N ALA A 233 -9.35 -36.78 1.48
CA ALA A 233 -8.25 -36.27 2.28
C ALA A 233 -8.73 -35.17 3.27
N GLU A 234 -9.63 -34.28 2.83
CA GLU A 234 -10.27 -33.28 3.68
C GLU A 234 -11.08 -33.95 4.80
N ALA A 235 -11.92 -34.93 4.47
CA ALA A 235 -12.69 -35.70 5.44
C ALA A 235 -11.79 -36.42 6.45
N ALA A 236 -10.69 -37.00 6.01
CA ALA A 236 -9.69 -37.62 6.89
C ALA A 236 -9.06 -36.59 7.85
N GLN A 237 -8.72 -35.39 7.36
CA GLN A 237 -8.19 -34.32 8.20
C GLN A 237 -9.22 -33.79 9.20
N GLU A 238 -10.49 -33.65 8.80
CA GLU A 238 -11.57 -33.25 9.68
C GLU A 238 -11.79 -34.29 10.77
N TYR A 239 -11.80 -35.57 10.40
CA TYR A 239 -11.88 -36.67 11.34
C TYR A 239 -10.75 -36.61 12.37
N GLU A 240 -9.51 -36.46 11.96
CA GLU A 240 -8.36 -36.32 12.85
C GLU A 240 -8.51 -35.10 13.79
N ARG A 241 -9.01 -33.95 13.31
CA ARG A 241 -9.29 -32.77 14.15
C ARG A 241 -10.37 -33.06 15.19
N LEU A 242 -11.44 -33.72 14.81
CA LEU A 242 -12.51 -34.12 15.71
C LEU A 242 -12.00 -35.07 16.80
N ILE A 243 -11.24 -36.11 16.43
CA ILE A 243 -10.64 -37.05 17.37
C ILE A 243 -9.69 -36.35 18.33
N ASN A 244 -8.84 -35.43 17.83
CA ASN A 244 -7.92 -34.67 18.68
C ASN A 244 -8.65 -33.73 19.63
N SER A 245 -9.73 -33.11 19.20
CA SER A 245 -10.62 -32.26 20.02
C SER A 245 -11.30 -33.08 21.09
N TRP A 246 -11.85 -34.24 20.72
CA TRP A 246 -12.46 -35.20 21.62
C TRP A 246 -11.50 -35.66 22.71
N ARG A 247 -10.26 -36.06 22.33
CA ARG A 247 -9.24 -36.51 23.29
C ARG A 247 -8.88 -35.45 24.33
N LYS A 248 -8.89 -34.16 23.94
CA LYS A 248 -8.58 -33.01 24.82
C LYS A 248 -9.79 -32.59 25.67
N ALA A 249 -11.01 -32.95 25.29
CA ALA A 249 -12.22 -32.52 25.97
C ALA A 249 -12.36 -33.16 27.35
N ARG A 250 -12.80 -32.37 28.34
CA ARG A 250 -13.14 -32.87 29.70
C ARG A 250 -14.35 -33.81 29.65
N GLN A 251 -14.43 -34.72 30.61
CA GLN A 251 -15.50 -35.74 30.66
C GLN A 251 -16.91 -35.15 30.59
N ALA A 252 -17.18 -34.05 31.27
CA ALA A 252 -18.47 -33.35 31.22
C ALA A 252 -18.82 -32.86 29.81
N ALA A 253 -17.84 -32.32 29.06
CA ALA A 253 -18.05 -31.86 27.68
C ALA A 253 -18.27 -33.04 26.72
N ARG A 254 -17.56 -34.16 26.90
CA ARG A 254 -17.78 -35.39 26.12
C ARG A 254 -19.18 -35.93 26.33
N ARG A 255 -19.65 -35.95 27.60
CA ARG A 255 -21.01 -36.44 27.93
C ARG A 255 -22.08 -35.58 27.27
N ARG A 256 -21.99 -34.24 27.38
CA ARG A 256 -22.91 -33.32 26.67
C ARG A 256 -22.92 -33.47 25.17
N PHE A 257 -21.78 -33.75 24.57
CA PHE A 257 -21.66 -33.97 23.12
C PHE A 257 -22.29 -35.31 22.70
N ILE A 258 -22.17 -36.37 23.51
CA ILE A 258 -22.88 -37.64 23.30
C ILE A 258 -24.37 -37.42 23.41
N ASP A 259 -24.84 -36.71 24.45
CA ASP A 259 -26.27 -36.43 24.64
C ASP A 259 -26.83 -35.63 23.44
N PHE A 260 -26.06 -34.69 22.89
CA PHE A 260 -26.39 -33.94 21.68
C PHE A 260 -26.54 -34.88 20.46
N LEU A 261 -25.57 -35.76 20.22
CA LEU A 261 -25.60 -36.71 19.08
C LEU A 261 -26.76 -37.68 19.18
N VAL A 262 -27.15 -38.12 20.39
CA VAL A 262 -28.34 -38.95 20.62
C VAL A 262 -29.60 -38.16 20.32
N ALA A 263 -29.68 -36.88 20.71
CA ALA A 263 -30.81 -36.00 20.43
C ALA A 263 -31.00 -35.71 18.94
N GLU A 264 -29.92 -35.60 18.18
CA GLU A 264 -29.93 -35.42 16.73
C GLU A 264 -30.18 -36.74 15.98
N GLY A 265 -30.18 -37.90 16.65
CA GLY A 265 -30.40 -39.21 16.06
C GLY A 265 -29.19 -39.78 15.33
N GLU A 266 -27.99 -39.17 15.47
CA GLU A 266 -26.72 -39.57 14.82
C GLU A 266 -26.16 -40.85 15.45
N ILE A 267 -26.47 -41.12 16.72
CA ILE A 267 -26.11 -42.35 17.41
C ILE A 267 -27.31 -42.91 18.20
N GLY A 268 -27.45 -44.21 18.22
CA GLY A 268 -28.47 -44.88 19.02
C GLY A 268 -28.17 -44.75 20.52
N GLY A 269 -29.10 -44.19 21.28
CA GLY A 269 -29.02 -44.21 22.74
C GLY A 269 -29.32 -45.60 23.26
N GLU A 270 -28.30 -46.40 23.65
CA GLU A 270 -28.53 -47.56 24.52
C GLU A 270 -28.93 -47.06 25.89
N ARG A 271 -30.05 -47.55 26.38
CA ARG A 271 -30.58 -47.35 27.75
C ARG A 271 -29.78 -48.17 28.75
#